data_95d68a0e6c8bedfa8f80d397df12ba10
#
_entry.id   95d68a0e6c8bedfa8f80d397df12ba10
#
_cell.length_a   1.000
_cell.length_b   1.000
_cell.length_c   1.000
_cell.angle_alpha   90.00
_cell.angle_beta   90.00
_cell.angle_gamma   90.00
#
_symmetry.space_group_name_H-M   'P 1'
#
loop_
_entity.id
_entity.type
_entity.pdbx_description
1 polymer ?
#
loop_
_entity_poly.entity_id
_entity_poly.type
_entity_poly.pdbx_seq_one_letter_code
_entity_poly.pdbx_strand_id
1 'polypeptide(L)'
;MYELVSPINPGTVLKYLGQIMMGIGIVQAAPAVVAVIFGETSVAAIYGAVAAAIVLMGYLVNQHLPEAELELKEGLVLAALIFPLSAVVSAVPIYLSTDMSMVDSFFECVSGVTTTGLSVAPEEVGPVFLFTRSWLQWIGGIGIVVLVLSVFIHPGTTAFRIYSANIGDKKVKPSVVAAATLLGKVYIVITLISIALLWLSGMSPFDALCHALCSVSTGGFSTRQDSIGAFSGSLIPAAITLCCVIGSINFGLYPQALKDPLILLKNVQVKCFFAIAIVGIVILSFTLLESEGSEHAAFATYHNRTAIEIVSISAFQTLSALTTTGFSTTNISELSESSKILLSTLMWIGGGMGSTAGGIKIFRLIVLLKLVHLTFMRLFLPSETITPLKVGGEAIEEEELNRITAFVLLYMMILVISTFVFTLQGVDMSDSLFEVSSALGTVGLSSGITCAAMPDILKAVLCANMLLGRIEIVPLFILLMPRTWVKRGSRSEERRI
;
A
#
# COMPACT_ATOMS: atom_id res chain seq x y z
N MET A 1 30.56 -16.18 -6.91
CA MET A 1 29.99 -15.92 -5.57
C MET A 1 30.29 -14.46 -5.29
N TYR A 2 29.25 -13.58 -5.29
CA TYR A 2 29.46 -12.14 -5.11
C TYR A 2 29.83 -11.86 -3.66
N GLU A 3 30.98 -11.26 -3.42
CA GLU A 3 31.38 -10.77 -2.10
C GLU A 3 30.73 -9.39 -1.90
N LEU A 4 30.00 -9.24 -0.79
CA LEU A 4 29.58 -7.93 -0.33
C LEU A 4 30.85 -7.16 0.09
N VAL A 5 31.11 -6.04 -0.54
CA VAL A 5 32.31 -5.22 -0.33
C VAL A 5 32.41 -4.73 1.12
N SER A 6 31.28 -4.57 1.81
CA SER A 6 31.23 -4.24 3.24
C SER A 6 29.93 -4.74 3.89
N PRO A 7 29.94 -5.23 5.15
CA PRO A 7 28.74 -5.58 5.89
C PRO A 7 27.92 -4.34 6.22
N ILE A 8 26.62 -4.54 6.54
CA ILE A 8 25.75 -3.50 7.08
C ILE A 8 26.30 -3.05 8.44
N ASN A 9 26.36 -1.74 8.66
CA ASN A 9 26.81 -1.18 9.94
C ASN A 9 25.60 -1.02 10.89
N PRO A 10 25.46 -1.85 11.95
CA PRO A 10 24.35 -1.75 12.89
C PRO A 10 24.26 -0.39 13.60
N GLY A 11 25.43 0.25 13.86
CA GLY A 11 25.47 1.58 14.50
C GLY A 11 24.84 2.65 13.63
N THR A 12 25.12 2.64 12.32
CA THR A 12 24.49 3.56 11.36
C THR A 12 22.99 3.33 11.30
N VAL A 13 22.55 2.07 11.17
CA VAL A 13 21.11 1.72 11.16
C VAL A 13 20.44 2.21 12.44
N LEU A 14 21.02 1.95 13.61
CA LEU A 14 20.43 2.33 14.89
C LEU A 14 20.34 3.85 15.06
N LYS A 15 21.37 4.61 14.61
CA LYS A 15 21.35 6.07 14.65
C LYS A 15 20.19 6.65 13.84
N TYR A 16 20.07 6.26 12.56
CA TYR A 16 18.99 6.72 11.71
C TYR A 16 17.60 6.23 12.17
N LEU A 17 17.54 5.04 12.77
CA LEU A 17 16.34 4.53 13.41
C LEU A 17 15.90 5.44 14.58
N GLY A 18 16.85 5.93 15.40
CA GLY A 18 16.60 6.91 16.45
C GLY A 18 16.00 8.21 15.90
N GLN A 19 16.51 8.73 14.78
CA GLN A 19 15.95 9.91 14.12
C GLN A 19 14.52 9.66 13.59
N ILE A 20 14.29 8.49 12.98
CA ILE A 20 12.97 8.09 12.51
C ILE A 20 11.98 7.96 13.68
N MET A 21 12.40 7.39 14.80
CA MET A 21 11.59 7.29 16.01
C MET A 21 11.16 8.66 16.55
N MET A 22 12.03 9.65 16.55
CA MET A 22 11.63 11.02 16.91
C MET A 22 10.52 11.54 15.98
N GLY A 23 10.64 11.30 14.67
CA GLY A 23 9.61 11.65 13.70
C GLY A 23 8.28 10.92 13.97
N ILE A 24 8.32 9.60 14.22
CA ILE A 24 7.14 8.81 14.56
C ILE A 24 6.48 9.34 15.84
N GLY A 25 7.25 9.64 16.88
CA GLY A 25 6.72 10.18 18.13
C GLY A 25 6.00 11.51 17.94
N ILE A 26 6.54 12.42 17.12
CA ILE A 26 5.89 13.70 16.80
C ILE A 26 4.55 13.45 16.06
N VAL A 27 4.54 12.52 15.12
CA VAL A 27 3.34 12.13 14.36
C VAL A 27 2.27 11.53 15.27
N GLN A 28 2.65 10.75 16.27
CA GLN A 28 1.75 10.17 17.27
C GLN A 28 1.11 11.22 18.21
N ALA A 29 1.57 12.45 18.20
CA ALA A 29 0.92 13.51 18.96
C ALA A 29 -0.42 13.99 18.34
N ALA A 30 -0.66 13.75 17.06
CA ALA A 30 -1.90 14.18 16.41
C ALA A 30 -3.16 13.54 17.00
N PRO A 31 -3.25 12.22 17.25
CA PRO A 31 -4.38 11.63 17.97
C PRO A 31 -4.60 12.21 19.38
N ALA A 32 -3.54 12.60 20.10
CA ALA A 32 -3.69 13.25 21.40
C ALA A 32 -4.43 14.60 21.30
N VAL A 33 -4.16 15.38 20.24
CA VAL A 33 -4.89 16.64 20.00
C VAL A 33 -6.37 16.35 19.71
N VAL A 34 -6.66 15.34 18.91
CA VAL A 34 -8.06 14.93 18.63
C VAL A 34 -8.76 14.46 19.90
N ALA A 35 -8.08 13.69 20.76
CA ALA A 35 -8.62 13.27 22.05
C ALA A 35 -9.00 14.46 22.95
N VAL A 36 -8.19 15.53 22.97
CA VAL A 36 -8.54 16.77 23.69
C VAL A 36 -9.80 17.42 23.10
N ILE A 37 -9.94 17.47 21.77
CA ILE A 37 -11.10 18.06 21.08
C ILE A 37 -12.39 17.29 21.43
N PHE A 38 -12.33 15.96 21.53
CA PHE A 38 -13.48 15.12 21.90
C PHE A 38 -13.67 14.98 23.41
N GLY A 39 -12.84 15.63 24.27
CA GLY A 39 -12.94 15.59 25.72
C GLY A 39 -12.43 14.30 26.36
N GLU A 40 -11.75 13.43 25.63
CA GLU A 40 -11.17 12.16 26.11
C GLU A 40 -9.77 12.42 26.73
N THR A 41 -9.74 13.12 27.89
CA THR A 41 -8.48 13.57 28.52
C THR A 41 -7.56 12.43 28.95
N SER A 42 -8.09 11.29 29.38
CA SER A 42 -7.31 10.09 29.71
C SER A 42 -6.60 9.51 28.48
N VAL A 43 -7.31 9.41 27.36
CA VAL A 43 -6.76 8.96 26.08
C VAL A 43 -5.69 9.94 25.58
N ALA A 44 -5.97 11.24 25.68
CA ALA A 44 -4.99 12.27 25.34
C ALA A 44 -3.68 12.15 26.13
N ALA A 45 -3.78 11.86 27.43
CA ALA A 45 -2.61 11.64 28.29
C ALA A 45 -1.81 10.39 27.89
N ILE A 46 -2.48 9.28 27.53
CA ILE A 46 -1.83 8.05 27.06
C ILE A 46 -1.05 8.33 25.76
N TYR A 47 -1.72 8.88 24.73
CA TYR A 47 -1.05 9.20 23.46
C TYR A 47 0.09 10.19 23.63
N GLY A 48 -0.10 11.23 24.46
CA GLY A 48 0.93 12.22 24.76
C GLY A 48 2.15 11.62 25.49
N ALA A 49 1.92 10.76 26.48
CA ALA A 49 2.99 10.08 27.21
C ALA A 49 3.80 9.12 26.31
N VAL A 50 3.10 8.32 25.48
CA VAL A 50 3.75 7.41 24.52
C VAL A 50 4.54 8.21 23.47
N ALA A 51 3.98 9.29 22.91
CA ALA A 51 4.67 10.16 21.97
C ALA A 51 5.95 10.76 22.59
N ALA A 52 5.86 11.29 23.82
CA ALA A 52 7.00 11.85 24.52
C ALA A 52 8.09 10.80 24.82
N ALA A 53 7.69 9.60 25.25
CA ALA A 53 8.63 8.49 25.53
C ALA A 53 9.40 8.08 24.27
N ILE A 54 8.72 8.01 23.12
CA ILE A 54 9.33 7.64 21.82
C ILE A 54 10.31 8.72 21.36
N VAL A 55 9.92 10.00 21.44
CA VAL A 55 10.79 11.12 21.09
C VAL A 55 12.04 11.11 21.98
N LEU A 56 11.87 10.90 23.29
CA LEU A 56 12.98 10.84 24.23
C LEU A 56 13.91 9.66 23.92
N MET A 57 13.35 8.46 23.67
CA MET A 57 14.15 7.28 23.33
C MET A 57 14.91 7.50 22.03
N GLY A 58 14.28 8.02 20.98
CA GLY A 58 14.92 8.34 19.72
C GLY A 58 16.04 9.39 19.88
N TYR A 59 15.81 10.41 20.71
CA TYR A 59 16.82 11.43 21.03
C TYR A 59 18.02 10.84 21.76
N LEU A 60 17.81 10.00 22.78
CA LEU A 60 18.88 9.35 23.51
C LEU A 60 19.72 8.45 22.59
N VAL A 61 19.07 7.64 21.75
CA VAL A 61 19.76 6.79 20.75
C VAL A 61 20.59 7.64 19.81
N ASN A 62 20.04 8.75 19.32
CA ASN A 62 20.72 9.65 18.38
C ASN A 62 21.94 10.34 19.02
N GLN A 63 21.89 10.70 20.32
CA GLN A 63 23.01 11.32 21.02
C GLN A 63 24.20 10.40 21.27
N HIS A 64 23.95 9.10 21.52
CA HIS A 64 25.00 8.16 21.90
C HIS A 64 25.75 7.54 20.72
N LEU A 65 25.30 7.76 19.49
CA LEU A 65 25.87 7.17 18.29
C LEU A 65 26.56 8.22 17.42
N PRO A 66 27.76 7.90 16.86
CA PRO A 66 28.48 8.83 16.00
C PRO A 66 27.73 9.12 14.70
N GLU A 67 28.07 10.23 14.06
CA GLU A 67 27.59 10.52 12.71
C GLU A 67 28.24 9.55 11.72
N ALA A 68 27.41 9.01 10.82
CA ALA A 68 27.84 8.10 9.77
C ALA A 68 27.03 8.37 8.50
N GLU A 69 27.65 8.21 7.35
CA GLU A 69 26.95 8.32 6.07
C GLU A 69 26.07 7.10 5.86
N LEU A 70 24.86 7.36 5.35
CA LEU A 70 23.87 6.33 5.04
C LEU A 70 24.13 5.76 3.65
N GLU A 71 24.58 4.52 3.57
CA GLU A 71 24.71 3.81 2.29
C GLU A 71 23.36 3.18 1.89
N LEU A 72 23.27 2.75 0.62
CA LEU A 72 22.03 2.16 0.07
C LEU A 72 21.56 0.93 0.86
N LYS A 73 22.50 0.08 1.29
CA LYS A 73 22.20 -1.16 2.03
C LYS A 73 21.57 -0.89 3.40
N GLU A 74 22.10 0.10 4.14
CA GLU A 74 21.53 0.57 5.42
C GLU A 74 20.15 1.22 5.18
N GLY A 75 20.01 1.99 4.09
CA GLY A 75 18.73 2.58 3.68
C GLY A 75 17.66 1.53 3.40
N LEU A 76 17.99 0.41 2.77
CA LEU A 76 17.07 -0.71 2.53
C LEU A 76 16.63 -1.38 3.84
N VAL A 77 17.56 -1.57 4.78
CA VAL A 77 17.24 -2.12 6.11
C VAL A 77 16.33 -1.17 6.89
N LEU A 78 16.61 0.13 6.87
CA LEU A 78 15.74 1.13 7.51
C LEU A 78 14.36 1.12 6.89
N ALA A 79 14.26 1.03 5.56
CA ALA A 79 13.00 0.91 4.85
C ALA A 79 12.19 -0.32 5.30
N ALA A 80 12.85 -1.44 5.55
CA ALA A 80 12.21 -2.66 6.06
C ALA A 80 11.76 -2.53 7.52
N LEU A 81 12.45 -1.74 8.34
CA LEU A 81 12.18 -1.61 9.78
C LEU A 81 11.15 -0.52 10.11
N ILE A 82 11.00 0.51 9.29
CA ILE A 82 10.15 1.67 9.62
C ILE A 82 8.67 1.29 9.82
N PHE A 83 8.11 0.43 8.97
CA PHE A 83 6.71 0.03 9.04
C PHE A 83 6.42 -0.86 10.26
N PRO A 84 7.16 -1.97 10.50
CA PRO A 84 6.97 -2.78 11.70
C PRO A 84 7.18 -1.99 12.99
N LEU A 85 8.20 -1.13 13.05
CA LEU A 85 8.46 -0.29 14.22
C LEU A 85 7.34 0.71 14.47
N SER A 86 6.86 1.38 13.40
CA SER A 86 5.72 2.30 13.50
C SER A 86 4.47 1.58 14.02
N ALA A 87 4.22 0.35 13.55
CA ALA A 87 3.09 -0.46 14.01
C ALA A 87 3.20 -0.83 15.49
N VAL A 88 4.37 -1.33 15.93
CA VAL A 88 4.62 -1.68 17.35
C VAL A 88 4.39 -0.49 18.26
N VAL A 89 4.96 0.65 17.88
CA VAL A 89 4.86 1.89 18.66
C VAL A 89 3.41 2.38 18.74
N SER A 90 2.70 2.35 17.61
CA SER A 90 1.30 2.83 17.53
C SER A 90 0.31 1.86 18.21
N ALA A 91 0.65 0.58 18.34
CA ALA A 91 -0.18 -0.40 19.02
C ALA A 91 -0.27 -0.14 20.54
N VAL A 92 0.77 0.44 21.15
CA VAL A 92 0.80 0.70 22.59
C VAL A 92 -0.33 1.61 23.04
N PRO A 93 -0.52 2.83 22.48
CA PRO A 93 -1.62 3.69 22.93
C PRO A 93 -2.99 3.12 22.59
N ILE A 94 -3.16 2.37 21.49
CA ILE A 94 -4.43 1.68 21.18
C ILE A 94 -4.73 0.64 22.24
N TYR A 95 -3.78 -0.24 22.55
CA TYR A 95 -3.92 -1.26 23.59
C TYR A 95 -4.27 -0.66 24.96
N LEU A 96 -3.67 0.46 25.34
CA LEU A 96 -3.90 1.12 26.63
C LEU A 96 -5.21 1.92 26.69
N SER A 97 -5.79 2.29 25.54
CA SER A 97 -7.00 3.13 25.48
C SER A 97 -8.24 2.41 25.00
N THR A 98 -8.13 1.13 24.63
CA THR A 98 -9.25 0.29 24.15
C THR A 98 -9.23 -1.05 24.85
N ASP A 99 -10.33 -1.82 24.75
CA ASP A 99 -10.42 -3.19 25.27
C ASP A 99 -9.84 -4.25 24.30
N MET A 100 -9.10 -3.82 23.29
CA MET A 100 -8.48 -4.72 22.30
C MET A 100 -7.28 -5.45 22.89
N SER A 101 -7.06 -6.70 22.43
CA SER A 101 -5.83 -7.43 22.76
C SER A 101 -4.60 -6.73 22.14
N MET A 102 -3.40 -7.04 22.66
CA MET A 102 -2.16 -6.50 22.07
C MET A 102 -1.95 -7.00 20.63
N VAL A 103 -2.38 -8.22 20.31
CA VAL A 103 -2.33 -8.79 18.95
C VAL A 103 -3.25 -8.04 18.02
N ASP A 104 -4.48 -7.74 18.43
CA ASP A 104 -5.45 -6.99 17.63
C ASP A 104 -5.02 -5.54 17.45
N SER A 105 -4.52 -4.89 18.51
CA SER A 105 -3.97 -3.54 18.44
C SER A 105 -2.78 -3.46 17.48
N PHE A 106 -1.91 -4.47 17.47
CA PHE A 106 -0.80 -4.56 16.53
C PHE A 106 -1.29 -4.79 15.09
N PHE A 107 -2.28 -5.68 14.90
CA PHE A 107 -2.89 -5.93 13.60
C PHE A 107 -3.48 -4.65 12.99
N GLU A 108 -4.30 -3.89 13.77
CA GLU A 108 -4.86 -2.61 13.32
C GLU A 108 -3.78 -1.61 12.94
N CYS A 109 -2.68 -1.54 13.73
CA CYS A 109 -1.57 -0.65 13.42
C CYS A 109 -0.78 -1.07 12.19
N VAL A 110 -0.55 -2.38 11.98
CA VAL A 110 0.06 -2.88 10.75
C VAL A 110 -0.82 -2.53 9.57
N SER A 111 -2.12 -2.83 9.65
CA SER A 111 -3.10 -2.50 8.61
C SER A 111 -3.14 -0.99 8.34
N GLY A 112 -3.04 -0.16 9.39
CA GLY A 112 -2.96 1.29 9.28
C GLY A 112 -1.71 1.75 8.53
N VAL A 113 -0.52 1.46 9.06
CA VAL A 113 0.73 1.98 8.49
C VAL A 113 1.06 1.41 7.10
N THR A 114 0.59 0.19 6.80
CA THR A 114 0.72 -0.39 5.45
C THR A 114 -0.35 0.06 4.48
N THR A 115 -1.29 0.92 4.92
CA THR A 115 -2.44 1.38 4.14
C THR A 115 -3.27 0.23 3.56
N THR A 116 -3.45 -0.84 4.34
CA THR A 116 -4.23 -2.01 3.89
C THR A 116 -5.73 -1.81 4.15
N GLY A 117 -6.13 -1.55 5.40
CA GLY A 117 -7.55 -1.33 5.72
C GLY A 117 -8.32 -2.56 6.22
N LEU A 118 -7.70 -3.75 6.30
CA LEU A 118 -8.27 -4.90 7.00
C LEU A 118 -8.39 -4.58 8.50
N SER A 119 -9.50 -4.96 9.13
CA SER A 119 -9.80 -4.58 10.51
C SER A 119 -10.28 -5.76 11.34
N VAL A 120 -9.75 -5.84 12.56
CA VAL A 120 -10.21 -6.74 13.64
C VAL A 120 -10.79 -5.95 14.80
N ALA A 121 -11.07 -4.67 14.60
CA ALA A 121 -11.62 -3.78 15.61
C ALA A 121 -13.03 -4.22 16.05
N PRO A 122 -13.40 -3.99 17.32
CA PRO A 122 -14.75 -4.20 17.80
C PRO A 122 -15.74 -3.24 17.11
N GLU A 123 -17.03 -3.56 17.24
CA GLU A 123 -18.10 -2.78 16.61
C GLU A 123 -18.20 -1.35 17.14
N GLU A 124 -18.06 -1.18 18.44
CA GLU A 124 -18.12 0.12 19.10
C GLU A 124 -16.72 0.64 19.41
N VAL A 125 -16.31 1.67 18.68
CA VAL A 125 -15.00 2.32 18.87
C VAL A 125 -15.15 3.84 18.92
N GLY A 126 -14.33 4.48 19.76
CA GLY A 126 -14.35 5.92 19.96
C GLY A 126 -13.77 6.71 18.75
N PRO A 127 -14.08 8.02 18.67
CA PRO A 127 -13.61 8.88 17.58
C PRO A 127 -12.09 9.00 17.51
N VAL A 128 -11.39 8.92 18.64
CA VAL A 128 -9.93 8.99 18.67
C VAL A 128 -9.32 7.76 17.98
N PHE A 129 -9.86 6.57 18.22
CA PHE A 129 -9.42 5.35 17.54
C PHE A 129 -9.66 5.44 16.03
N LEU A 130 -10.86 5.88 15.59
CA LEU A 130 -11.20 6.06 14.18
C LEU A 130 -10.25 7.05 13.47
N PHE A 131 -9.95 8.18 14.13
CA PHE A 131 -8.98 9.13 13.63
C PHE A 131 -7.57 8.52 13.57
N THR A 132 -7.14 7.82 14.63
CA THR A 132 -5.80 7.21 14.68
C THR A 132 -5.56 6.26 13.52
N ARG A 133 -6.54 5.38 13.20
CA ARG A 133 -6.44 4.48 12.04
C ARG A 133 -6.25 5.25 10.74
N SER A 134 -7.11 6.24 10.50
CA SER A 134 -7.07 7.07 9.29
C SER A 134 -5.75 7.86 9.18
N TRP A 135 -5.28 8.37 10.30
CA TRP A 135 -4.00 9.09 10.40
C TRP A 135 -2.80 8.19 10.09
N LEU A 136 -2.79 6.96 10.64
CA LEU A 136 -1.74 5.98 10.34
C LEU A 136 -1.70 5.62 8.85
N GLN A 137 -2.87 5.46 8.19
CA GLN A 137 -2.92 5.24 6.75
C GLN A 137 -2.36 6.43 5.97
N TRP A 138 -2.71 7.65 6.35
CA TRP A 138 -2.21 8.84 5.68
C TRP A 138 -0.69 8.97 5.77
N ILE A 139 -0.12 8.74 6.95
CA ILE A 139 1.35 8.73 7.16
C ILE A 139 2.01 7.56 6.41
N GLY A 140 1.42 6.36 6.46
CA GLY A 140 1.91 5.20 5.73
C GLY A 140 1.91 5.41 4.20
N GLY A 141 0.91 6.15 3.69
CA GLY A 141 0.82 6.52 2.27
C GLY A 141 1.97 7.41 1.82
N ILE A 142 2.25 8.51 2.53
CA ILE A 142 3.39 9.38 2.20
C ILE A 142 4.73 8.69 2.45
N GLY A 143 4.80 7.84 3.48
CA GLY A 143 6.02 7.10 3.83
C GLY A 143 6.52 6.23 2.68
N ILE A 144 5.63 5.48 1.99
CA ILE A 144 6.03 4.66 0.85
C ILE A 144 6.46 5.50 -0.36
N VAL A 145 5.80 6.63 -0.61
CA VAL A 145 6.18 7.52 -1.72
C VAL A 145 7.59 8.05 -1.54
N VAL A 146 7.95 8.48 -0.32
CA VAL A 146 9.30 8.95 0.01
C VAL A 146 10.31 7.80 -0.04
N LEU A 147 9.94 6.61 0.44
CA LEU A 147 10.80 5.42 0.43
C LEU A 147 11.11 4.96 -1.00
N VAL A 148 10.12 4.88 -1.88
CA VAL A 148 10.34 4.52 -3.28
C VAL A 148 11.29 5.50 -3.96
N LEU A 149 11.17 6.79 -3.68
CA LEU A 149 12.09 7.80 -4.20
C LEU A 149 13.53 7.62 -3.71
N SER A 150 13.70 7.39 -2.43
CA SER A 150 15.03 7.33 -1.82
C SER A 150 15.78 6.04 -2.11
N VAL A 151 15.07 4.92 -2.28
CA VAL A 151 15.67 3.58 -2.36
C VAL A 151 15.67 3.03 -3.79
N PHE A 152 14.56 3.20 -4.53
CA PHE A 152 14.39 2.55 -5.83
C PHE A 152 14.68 3.47 -7.03
N ILE A 153 14.69 4.79 -6.83
CA ILE A 153 14.92 5.75 -7.90
C ILE A 153 16.36 6.26 -7.84
N HIS A 154 17.31 5.43 -8.29
CA HIS A 154 18.70 5.83 -8.42
C HIS A 154 18.96 6.51 -9.77
N PRO A 155 19.88 7.51 -9.81
CA PRO A 155 20.34 8.08 -11.09
C PRO A 155 20.88 6.96 -11.99
N GLY A 156 20.27 6.80 -13.18
CA GLY A 156 20.65 5.76 -14.15
C GLY A 156 19.59 4.70 -14.42
N THR A 157 18.63 4.44 -13.50
CA THR A 157 17.55 3.47 -13.74
C THR A 157 16.51 4.00 -14.71
N THR A 158 15.85 3.10 -15.47
CA THR A 158 14.74 3.46 -16.37
C THR A 158 13.57 4.07 -15.58
N ALA A 159 13.31 3.56 -14.37
CA ALA A 159 12.34 4.14 -13.43
C ALA A 159 12.68 5.60 -13.09
N PHE A 160 13.97 5.92 -12.84
CA PHE A 160 14.42 7.30 -12.62
C PHE A 160 14.27 8.17 -13.87
N ARG A 161 14.59 7.65 -15.07
CA ARG A 161 14.43 8.39 -16.34
C ARG A 161 12.98 8.71 -16.62
N ILE A 162 12.07 7.74 -16.46
CA ILE A 162 10.62 7.94 -16.60
C ILE A 162 10.11 8.93 -15.54
N TYR A 163 10.58 8.81 -14.30
CA TYR A 163 10.20 9.70 -13.22
C TYR A 163 10.74 11.11 -13.41
N SER A 164 12.02 11.28 -13.77
CA SER A 164 12.65 12.58 -14.01
C SER A 164 12.18 13.25 -15.29
N ALA A 165 11.85 12.49 -16.33
CA ALA A 165 11.17 13.02 -17.52
C ALA A 165 9.79 13.59 -17.15
N ASN A 166 9.16 13.03 -16.12
CA ASN A 166 7.89 13.49 -15.58
C ASN A 166 8.00 14.74 -14.68
N ILE A 167 9.17 15.10 -14.15
CA ILE A 167 9.36 16.30 -13.30
C ILE A 167 9.72 17.57 -14.10
N GLY A 168 10.01 17.43 -15.39
CA GLY A 168 10.01 18.57 -16.35
C GLY A 168 11.24 19.48 -16.37
N ASP A 169 12.28 19.27 -15.55
CA ASP A 169 13.47 20.11 -15.54
C ASP A 169 14.74 19.33 -15.90
N LYS A 170 15.13 19.42 -17.19
CA LYS A 170 16.33 18.76 -17.73
C LYS A 170 17.68 19.30 -17.23
N LYS A 171 17.69 20.38 -16.43
CA LYS A 171 18.92 21.11 -16.08
C LYS A 171 19.41 20.96 -14.64
N VAL A 172 18.60 20.43 -13.73
CA VAL A 172 19.00 20.22 -12.34
C VAL A 172 18.85 18.74 -12.02
N LYS A 173 19.92 18.07 -11.58
CA LYS A 173 19.81 16.73 -10.98
C LYS A 173 18.86 16.87 -9.79
N PRO A 174 17.63 16.37 -9.83
CA PRO A 174 16.72 16.53 -8.69
C PRO A 174 17.34 15.77 -7.50
N SER A 175 17.62 16.49 -6.41
CA SER A 175 17.99 15.83 -5.17
C SER A 175 16.76 15.02 -4.71
N VAL A 176 16.99 13.83 -4.14
CA VAL A 176 15.91 13.00 -3.55
C VAL A 176 15.04 13.81 -2.61
N VAL A 177 15.64 14.73 -1.85
CA VAL A 177 14.95 15.64 -0.93
C VAL A 177 14.00 16.59 -1.67
N ALA A 178 14.43 17.17 -2.80
CA ALA A 178 13.57 18.08 -3.57
C ALA A 178 12.37 17.35 -4.17
N ALA A 179 12.58 16.13 -4.68
CA ALA A 179 11.52 15.28 -5.21
C ALA A 179 10.54 14.87 -4.09
N ALA A 180 11.02 14.42 -2.93
CA ALA A 180 10.20 14.07 -1.78
C ALA A 180 9.37 15.27 -1.27
N THR A 181 9.98 16.46 -1.22
CA THR A 181 9.29 17.70 -0.84
C THR A 181 8.17 18.07 -1.82
N LEU A 182 8.43 17.95 -3.13
CA LEU A 182 7.41 18.22 -4.15
C LEU A 182 6.23 17.27 -4.02
N LEU A 183 6.50 15.97 -3.89
CA LEU A 183 5.45 14.97 -3.74
C LEU A 183 4.67 15.12 -2.43
N GLY A 184 5.34 15.47 -1.34
CA GLY A 184 4.69 15.78 -0.08
C GLY A 184 3.72 16.96 -0.20
N LYS A 185 4.12 18.04 -0.91
CA LYS A 185 3.23 19.17 -1.18
C LYS A 185 2.02 18.75 -2.01
N VAL A 186 2.23 17.98 -3.08
CA VAL A 186 1.13 17.46 -3.92
C VAL A 186 0.17 16.60 -3.10
N TYR A 187 0.71 15.72 -2.26
CA TYR A 187 -0.08 14.85 -1.38
C TYR A 187 -0.97 15.65 -0.40
N ILE A 188 -0.41 16.68 0.24
CA ILE A 188 -1.14 17.56 1.15
C ILE A 188 -2.25 18.33 0.40
N VAL A 189 -1.94 18.90 -0.76
CA VAL A 189 -2.92 19.65 -1.56
C VAL A 189 -4.08 18.76 -2.00
N ILE A 190 -3.79 17.55 -2.50
CA ILE A 190 -4.81 16.57 -2.88
C ILE A 190 -5.67 16.18 -1.66
N THR A 191 -5.06 15.98 -0.50
CA THR A 191 -5.79 15.66 0.74
C THR A 191 -6.76 16.77 1.11
N LEU A 192 -6.32 18.04 1.07
CA LEU A 192 -7.19 19.20 1.39
C LEU A 192 -8.35 19.32 0.40
N ILE A 193 -8.09 19.11 -0.89
CA ILE A 193 -9.15 19.09 -1.92
C ILE A 193 -10.12 17.94 -1.65
N SER A 194 -9.64 16.76 -1.29
CA SER A 194 -10.47 15.59 -0.97
C SER A 194 -11.33 15.81 0.25
N ILE A 195 -10.82 16.44 1.32
CA ILE A 195 -11.61 16.82 2.50
C ILE A 195 -12.77 17.76 2.10
N ALA A 196 -12.47 18.80 1.32
CA ALA A 196 -13.49 19.74 0.87
C ALA A 196 -14.55 19.05 -0.02
N LEU A 197 -14.11 18.19 -0.95
CA LEU A 197 -15.00 17.45 -1.84
C LEU A 197 -15.95 16.53 -1.05
N LEU A 198 -15.45 15.75 -0.11
CA LEU A 198 -16.27 14.82 0.68
C LEU A 198 -17.21 15.55 1.62
N TRP A 199 -16.79 16.65 2.23
CA TRP A 199 -17.66 17.50 3.03
C TRP A 199 -18.81 18.09 2.20
N LEU A 200 -18.48 18.65 1.03
CA LEU A 200 -19.48 19.19 0.10
C LEU A 200 -20.42 18.10 -0.46
N SER A 201 -19.98 16.84 -0.50
CA SER A 201 -20.80 15.69 -0.90
C SER A 201 -21.80 15.23 0.18
N GLY A 202 -21.77 15.84 1.38
CA GLY A 202 -22.71 15.58 2.47
C GLY A 202 -22.16 14.77 3.64
N MET A 203 -20.86 14.47 3.70
CA MET A 203 -20.24 13.85 4.89
C MET A 203 -20.13 14.85 6.04
N SER A 204 -20.19 14.36 7.29
CA SER A 204 -19.81 15.18 8.44
C SER A 204 -18.35 15.64 8.33
N PRO A 205 -17.95 16.76 8.95
CA PRO A 205 -16.55 17.21 8.90
C PRO A 205 -15.55 16.16 9.38
N PHE A 206 -15.90 15.39 10.40
CA PHE A 206 -15.06 14.32 10.94
C PHE A 206 -14.98 13.13 9.96
N ASP A 207 -16.12 12.68 9.41
CA ASP A 207 -16.14 11.61 8.41
C ASP A 207 -15.38 12.04 7.15
N ALA A 208 -15.57 13.27 6.67
CA ALA A 208 -14.86 13.81 5.51
C ALA A 208 -13.34 13.83 5.72
N LEU A 209 -12.87 14.24 6.90
CA LEU A 209 -11.46 14.22 7.27
C LEU A 209 -10.91 12.78 7.22
N CYS A 210 -11.52 11.86 7.96
CA CYS A 210 -11.03 10.48 8.06
C CYS A 210 -11.03 9.79 6.70
N HIS A 211 -12.14 9.88 5.93
CA HIS A 211 -12.23 9.22 4.62
C HIS A 211 -11.31 9.88 3.57
N ALA A 212 -11.06 11.19 3.62
CA ALA A 212 -10.09 11.83 2.73
C ALA A 212 -8.66 11.33 3.01
N LEU A 213 -8.27 11.22 4.29
CA LEU A 213 -6.99 10.66 4.68
C LEU A 213 -6.81 9.23 4.12
N CYS A 214 -7.84 8.39 4.28
CA CYS A 214 -7.85 7.00 3.83
C CYS A 214 -7.93 6.86 2.30
N SER A 215 -8.70 7.72 1.60
CA SER A 215 -8.85 7.67 0.14
C SER A 215 -7.56 8.05 -0.59
N VAL A 216 -6.92 9.16 -0.18
CA VAL A 216 -5.70 9.65 -0.83
C VAL A 216 -4.50 8.75 -0.55
N SER A 217 -4.46 8.12 0.63
CA SER A 217 -3.46 7.10 0.97
C SER A 217 -3.76 5.72 0.38
N THR A 218 -4.93 5.56 -0.27
CA THR A 218 -5.44 4.26 -0.76
C THR A 218 -5.47 3.20 0.34
N GLY A 219 -6.02 3.56 1.52
CA GLY A 219 -5.95 2.73 2.72
C GLY A 219 -7.26 2.05 3.15
N GLY A 220 -8.42 2.68 2.89
CA GLY A 220 -9.74 2.06 2.98
C GLY A 220 -10.40 1.96 4.35
N PHE A 221 -9.76 2.39 5.43
CA PHE A 221 -10.45 2.45 6.71
C PHE A 221 -11.63 3.43 6.68
N SER A 222 -12.76 2.98 7.18
CA SER A 222 -13.98 3.79 7.32
C SER A 222 -14.27 4.09 8.78
N THR A 223 -15.01 5.19 9.01
CA THR A 223 -15.63 5.51 10.30
C THR A 223 -16.93 4.72 10.54
N ARG A 224 -17.39 3.95 9.55
CA ARG A 224 -18.59 3.12 9.58
C ARG A 224 -18.24 1.66 9.35
N GLN A 225 -18.99 0.74 9.96
CA GLN A 225 -18.79 -0.70 9.81
C GLN A 225 -19.08 -1.18 8.38
N ASP A 226 -20.22 -0.74 7.82
CA ASP A 226 -20.58 -1.07 6.44
C ASP A 226 -19.82 -0.24 5.41
N SER A 227 -18.68 0.31 5.80
CA SER A 227 -17.82 1.12 4.95
C SER A 227 -18.59 2.25 4.26
N ILE A 228 -18.48 2.42 2.94
CA ILE A 228 -19.18 3.46 2.19
C ILE A 228 -20.66 3.10 1.97
N GLY A 229 -21.01 1.82 2.09
CA GLY A 229 -22.42 1.37 2.03
C GLY A 229 -23.32 1.98 3.11
N ALA A 230 -22.75 2.40 4.26
CA ALA A 230 -23.48 3.10 5.32
C ALA A 230 -23.96 4.51 4.96
N PHE A 231 -23.41 5.12 3.91
CA PHE A 231 -23.78 6.47 3.49
C PHE A 231 -24.87 6.42 2.41
N SER A 232 -25.94 7.19 2.62
CA SER A 232 -27.05 7.27 1.66
C SER A 232 -26.69 8.14 0.45
N GLY A 233 -27.20 7.76 -0.73
CA GLY A 233 -27.04 8.51 -1.97
C GLY A 233 -25.80 8.13 -2.79
N SER A 234 -25.74 8.63 -4.03
CA SER A 234 -24.70 8.28 -5.01
C SER A 234 -23.50 9.25 -5.02
N LEU A 235 -23.66 10.44 -4.44
CA LEU A 235 -22.61 11.47 -4.49
C LEU A 235 -21.38 11.10 -3.65
N ILE A 236 -21.59 10.56 -2.44
CA ILE A 236 -20.49 10.17 -1.54
C ILE A 236 -19.66 9.04 -2.15
N PRO A 237 -20.25 7.91 -2.61
CA PRO A 237 -19.49 6.87 -3.29
C PRO A 237 -18.71 7.38 -4.52
N ALA A 238 -19.32 8.25 -5.34
CA ALA A 238 -18.65 8.83 -6.51
C ALA A 238 -17.47 9.72 -6.11
N ALA A 239 -17.61 10.57 -5.10
CA ALA A 239 -16.55 11.43 -4.60
C ALA A 239 -15.39 10.61 -3.99
N ILE A 240 -15.70 9.58 -3.19
CA ILE A 240 -14.70 8.63 -2.66
C ILE A 240 -13.94 7.95 -3.80
N THR A 241 -14.66 7.41 -4.80
CA THR A 241 -14.04 6.76 -5.96
C THR A 241 -13.07 7.70 -6.67
N LEU A 242 -13.46 8.97 -6.86
CA LEU A 242 -12.58 9.98 -7.47
C LEU A 242 -11.32 10.20 -6.64
N CYS A 243 -11.44 10.33 -5.32
CA CYS A 243 -10.29 10.49 -4.41
C CYS A 243 -9.35 9.27 -4.46
N CYS A 244 -9.90 8.04 -4.49
CA CYS A 244 -9.14 6.80 -4.60
C CYS A 244 -8.37 6.70 -5.92
N VAL A 245 -9.03 7.02 -7.04
CA VAL A 245 -8.38 7.07 -8.36
C VAL A 245 -7.24 8.09 -8.38
N ILE A 246 -7.45 9.29 -7.83
CA ILE A 246 -6.42 10.31 -7.70
C ILE A 246 -5.25 9.79 -6.86
N GLY A 247 -5.49 9.12 -5.73
CA GLY A 247 -4.45 8.51 -4.88
C GLY A 247 -3.65 7.41 -5.60
N SER A 248 -4.27 6.68 -6.54
CA SER A 248 -3.67 5.56 -7.26
C SER A 248 -2.86 5.93 -8.50
N ILE A 249 -2.92 7.19 -8.95
CA ILE A 249 -2.14 7.71 -10.08
C ILE A 249 -0.81 8.27 -9.56
N ASN A 250 0.25 8.17 -10.39
CA ASN A 250 1.57 8.71 -10.06
C ASN A 250 1.52 10.21 -9.69
N PHE A 251 1.90 10.54 -8.46
CA PHE A 251 1.89 11.92 -7.95
C PHE A 251 2.81 12.87 -8.74
N GLY A 252 3.86 12.36 -9.39
CA GLY A 252 4.73 13.15 -10.26
C GLY A 252 4.07 13.69 -11.53
N LEU A 253 2.89 13.15 -11.92
CA LEU A 253 2.14 13.64 -13.08
C LEU A 253 1.31 14.89 -12.76
N TYR A 254 0.89 15.11 -11.51
CA TYR A 254 0.00 16.23 -11.17
C TYR A 254 0.58 17.61 -11.42
N PRO A 255 1.86 17.92 -11.06
CA PRO A 255 2.46 19.21 -11.39
C PRO A 255 2.53 19.50 -12.88
N GLN A 256 2.62 18.45 -13.72
CA GLN A 256 2.62 18.57 -15.17
C GLN A 256 1.22 18.72 -15.73
N ALA A 257 0.24 17.99 -15.15
CA ALA A 257 -1.16 18.08 -15.53
C ALA A 257 -1.75 19.48 -15.29
N LEU A 258 -1.21 20.24 -14.35
CA LEU A 258 -1.56 21.67 -14.19
C LEU A 258 -1.13 22.53 -15.38
N LYS A 259 -0.10 22.12 -16.13
CA LYS A 259 0.39 22.83 -17.35
C LYS A 259 -0.25 22.26 -18.64
N ASP A 260 -0.36 20.93 -18.73
CA ASP A 260 -1.00 20.21 -19.84
C ASP A 260 -1.86 19.05 -19.29
N PRO A 261 -3.19 19.26 -19.11
CA PRO A 261 -4.08 18.22 -18.58
C PRO A 261 -4.09 16.93 -19.43
N LEU A 262 -3.77 17.04 -20.72
CA LEU A 262 -3.75 15.90 -21.63
C LEU A 262 -2.62 14.90 -21.32
N ILE A 263 -1.64 15.28 -20.50
CA ILE A 263 -0.53 14.40 -20.13
C ILE A 263 -1.01 13.16 -19.37
N LEU A 264 -2.07 13.30 -18.57
CA LEU A 264 -2.70 12.18 -17.87
C LEU A 264 -3.25 11.16 -18.89
N LEU A 265 -3.94 11.63 -19.92
CA LEU A 265 -4.50 10.78 -20.97
C LEU A 265 -3.43 10.21 -21.93
N LYS A 266 -2.28 10.85 -22.05
CA LYS A 266 -1.16 10.35 -22.86
C LYS A 266 -0.34 9.27 -22.13
N ASN A 267 -0.36 9.25 -20.81
CA ASN A 267 0.43 8.31 -20.00
C ASN A 267 -0.04 6.87 -20.17
N VAL A 268 0.91 5.96 -20.47
CA VAL A 268 0.62 4.54 -20.74
C VAL A 268 0.03 3.83 -19.52
N GLN A 269 0.51 4.13 -18.31
CA GLN A 269 -0.01 3.52 -17.08
C GLN A 269 -1.45 3.94 -16.82
N VAL A 270 -1.78 5.23 -17.03
CA VAL A 270 -3.14 5.76 -16.86
C VAL A 270 -4.10 5.15 -17.88
N LYS A 271 -3.68 5.02 -19.14
CA LYS A 271 -4.49 4.34 -20.17
C LYS A 271 -4.75 2.87 -19.80
N CYS A 272 -3.72 2.16 -19.37
CA CYS A 272 -3.81 0.76 -18.95
C CYS A 272 -4.72 0.61 -17.72
N PHE A 273 -4.61 1.52 -16.72
CA PHE A 273 -5.48 1.56 -15.55
C PHE A 273 -6.96 1.63 -15.94
N PHE A 274 -7.34 2.60 -16.75
CA PHE A 274 -8.75 2.75 -17.17
C PHE A 274 -9.22 1.61 -18.07
N ALA A 275 -8.35 1.06 -18.93
CA ALA A 275 -8.69 -0.11 -19.73
C ALA A 275 -9.02 -1.33 -18.85
N ILE A 276 -8.16 -1.63 -17.84
CA ILE A 276 -8.38 -2.71 -16.87
C ILE A 276 -9.65 -2.44 -16.05
N ALA A 277 -9.86 -1.20 -15.60
CA ALA A 277 -11.06 -0.82 -14.85
C ALA A 277 -12.34 -1.07 -15.66
N ILE A 278 -12.38 -0.64 -16.93
CA ILE A 278 -13.56 -0.85 -17.81
C ILE A 278 -13.83 -2.34 -17.98
N VAL A 279 -12.81 -3.15 -18.26
CA VAL A 279 -12.94 -4.61 -18.41
C VAL A 279 -13.44 -5.23 -17.10
N GLY A 280 -12.87 -4.85 -15.97
CA GLY A 280 -13.29 -5.33 -14.65
C GLY A 280 -14.74 -4.97 -14.33
N ILE A 281 -15.17 -3.74 -14.62
CA ILE A 281 -16.57 -3.30 -14.42
C ILE A 281 -17.53 -4.15 -15.26
N VAL A 282 -17.20 -4.38 -16.53
CA VAL A 282 -18.04 -5.20 -17.43
C VAL A 282 -18.17 -6.61 -16.92
N ILE A 283 -17.03 -7.27 -16.57
CA ILE A 283 -17.04 -8.64 -16.09
C ILE A 283 -17.77 -8.73 -14.74
N LEU A 284 -17.53 -7.83 -13.80
CA LEU A 284 -18.20 -7.84 -12.49
C LEU A 284 -19.69 -7.58 -12.62
N SER A 285 -20.11 -6.66 -13.51
CA SER A 285 -21.53 -6.44 -13.79
C SER A 285 -22.21 -7.69 -14.34
N PHE A 286 -21.52 -8.42 -15.22
CA PHE A 286 -22.03 -9.66 -15.79
C PHE A 286 -22.15 -10.75 -14.73
N THR A 287 -21.12 -10.96 -13.87
CA THR A 287 -21.17 -11.96 -12.79
C THR A 287 -22.23 -11.66 -11.75
N LEU A 288 -22.53 -10.37 -11.47
CA LEU A 288 -23.62 -9.99 -10.57
C LEU A 288 -25.00 -10.20 -11.17
N LEU A 289 -25.15 -10.08 -12.51
CA LEU A 289 -26.39 -10.37 -13.23
C LEU A 289 -26.64 -11.87 -13.37
N GLU A 290 -25.60 -12.67 -13.66
CA GLU A 290 -25.73 -14.14 -13.81
C GLU A 290 -25.99 -14.88 -12.49
N SER A 291 -25.67 -14.29 -11.34
CA SER A 291 -25.99 -14.88 -10.03
C SER A 291 -27.51 -15.04 -9.82
N GLU A 292 -28.35 -14.53 -10.73
CA GLU A 292 -29.81 -14.69 -10.73
C GLU A 292 -30.33 -16.14 -10.83
N GLY A 293 -29.46 -17.14 -11.06
CA GLY A 293 -29.87 -18.55 -11.22
C GLY A 293 -29.43 -19.50 -10.10
N SER A 294 -28.68 -19.04 -9.09
CA SER A 294 -28.13 -19.92 -8.05
C SER A 294 -28.84 -19.76 -6.69
N GLU A 295 -29.04 -20.87 -5.94
CA GLU A 295 -29.64 -20.92 -4.61
C GLU A 295 -28.84 -20.22 -3.50
N HIS A 296 -27.87 -19.39 -3.83
CA HIS A 296 -26.97 -18.71 -2.89
C HIS A 296 -27.59 -17.41 -2.35
N ALA A 297 -27.26 -17.03 -1.12
CA ALA A 297 -27.74 -15.82 -0.43
C ALA A 297 -27.55 -14.51 -1.24
N ALA A 298 -26.56 -14.46 -2.13
CA ALA A 298 -26.33 -13.35 -3.05
C ALA A 298 -27.53 -13.03 -3.96
N PHE A 299 -28.34 -14.05 -4.29
CA PHE A 299 -29.50 -13.91 -5.14
C PHE A 299 -30.54 -12.92 -4.60
N ALA A 300 -30.84 -12.98 -3.32
CA ALA A 300 -31.85 -12.11 -2.69
C ALA A 300 -31.43 -10.64 -2.64
N THR A 301 -30.12 -10.36 -2.59
CA THR A 301 -29.58 -9.00 -2.41
C THR A 301 -29.58 -8.20 -3.71
N TYR A 302 -29.42 -8.84 -4.87
CA TYR A 302 -29.26 -8.13 -6.16
C TYR A 302 -30.48 -8.26 -7.09
N HIS A 303 -31.39 -9.21 -6.85
CA HIS A 303 -32.56 -9.49 -7.71
C HIS A 303 -33.53 -8.30 -7.91
N ASN A 304 -33.63 -7.40 -6.94
CA ASN A 304 -34.49 -6.21 -7.02
C ASN A 304 -33.76 -4.93 -7.45
N ARG A 305 -32.48 -5.01 -7.86
CA ARG A 305 -31.69 -3.83 -8.25
C ARG A 305 -31.80 -3.56 -9.74
N THR A 306 -31.80 -2.29 -10.08
CA THR A 306 -31.77 -1.86 -11.48
C THR A 306 -30.39 -2.12 -12.10
N ALA A 307 -30.32 -2.30 -13.42
CA ALA A 307 -29.05 -2.45 -14.13
C ALA A 307 -28.06 -1.29 -13.86
N ILE A 308 -28.57 -0.08 -13.65
CA ILE A 308 -27.77 1.10 -13.31
C ILE A 308 -27.13 0.94 -11.93
N GLU A 309 -27.86 0.42 -10.95
CA GLU A 309 -27.33 0.16 -9.60
C GLU A 309 -26.25 -0.92 -9.62
N ILE A 310 -26.46 -2.01 -10.39
CA ILE A 310 -25.49 -3.08 -10.56
C ILE A 310 -24.20 -2.54 -11.18
N VAL A 311 -24.28 -1.76 -12.24
CA VAL A 311 -23.11 -1.12 -12.88
C VAL A 311 -22.41 -0.16 -11.90
N SER A 312 -23.17 0.59 -11.10
CA SER A 312 -22.60 1.50 -10.09
C SER A 312 -21.83 0.75 -9.01
N ILE A 313 -22.39 -0.35 -8.48
CA ILE A 313 -21.73 -1.22 -7.50
C ILE A 313 -20.48 -1.85 -8.12
N SER A 314 -20.60 -2.39 -9.33
CA SER A 314 -19.46 -3.00 -10.06
C SER A 314 -18.36 -1.98 -10.31
N ALA A 315 -18.69 -0.75 -10.68
CA ALA A 315 -17.72 0.31 -10.88
C ALA A 315 -16.99 0.67 -9.58
N PHE A 316 -17.75 0.82 -8.48
CA PHE A 316 -17.16 1.13 -7.17
C PHE A 316 -16.23 0.02 -6.71
N GLN A 317 -16.68 -1.25 -6.69
CA GLN A 317 -15.91 -2.40 -6.21
C GLN A 317 -14.67 -2.66 -7.09
N THR A 318 -14.82 -2.59 -8.41
CA THR A 318 -13.68 -2.73 -9.34
C THR A 318 -12.62 -1.65 -9.11
N LEU A 319 -13.04 -0.38 -8.99
CA LEU A 319 -12.11 0.72 -8.77
C LEU A 319 -11.50 0.65 -7.37
N SER A 320 -12.27 0.28 -6.35
CA SER A 320 -11.77 0.06 -4.99
C SER A 320 -10.70 -1.02 -4.95
N ALA A 321 -10.92 -2.16 -5.60
CA ALA A 321 -9.94 -3.24 -5.69
C ALA A 321 -8.69 -2.86 -6.50
N LEU A 322 -8.87 -2.24 -7.67
CA LEU A 322 -7.76 -1.88 -8.58
C LEU A 322 -6.91 -0.72 -8.03
N THR A 323 -7.52 0.26 -7.34
CA THR A 323 -6.79 1.33 -6.67
C THR A 323 -6.11 0.86 -5.39
N THR A 324 -6.38 -0.39 -4.97
CA THR A 324 -5.95 -0.95 -3.68
C THR A 324 -6.40 -0.12 -2.48
N THR A 325 -7.61 0.46 -2.55
CA THR A 325 -8.11 1.29 -1.45
C THR A 325 -8.95 0.49 -0.45
N GLY A 326 -9.79 -0.46 -0.91
CA GLY A 326 -10.50 -1.36 -0.01
C GLY A 326 -11.81 -0.86 0.58
N PHE A 327 -12.34 0.28 0.17
CA PHE A 327 -13.71 0.68 0.52
C PHE A 327 -14.73 -0.22 -0.15
N SER A 328 -15.86 -0.45 0.52
CA SER A 328 -16.95 -1.26 -0.01
C SER A 328 -18.30 -0.53 0.07
N THR A 329 -19.15 -0.76 -0.92
CA THR A 329 -20.55 -0.34 -0.93
C THR A 329 -21.51 -1.53 -0.79
N THR A 330 -21.00 -2.74 -0.68
CA THR A 330 -21.75 -3.98 -0.56
C THR A 330 -21.00 -5.00 0.29
N ASN A 331 -21.70 -5.97 0.83
CA ASN A 331 -21.10 -7.06 1.58
C ASN A 331 -20.38 -8.02 0.63
N ILE A 332 -19.06 -8.12 0.77
CA ILE A 332 -18.21 -8.96 -0.08
C ILE A 332 -18.44 -10.46 0.18
N SER A 333 -18.83 -10.85 1.42
CA SER A 333 -19.06 -12.26 1.74
C SER A 333 -20.16 -12.88 0.87
N GLU A 334 -21.12 -12.07 0.42
CA GLU A 334 -22.25 -12.47 -0.40
C GLU A 334 -21.94 -12.58 -1.89
N LEU A 335 -20.75 -12.14 -2.33
CA LEU A 335 -20.35 -12.21 -3.73
C LEU A 335 -20.08 -13.66 -4.18
N SER A 336 -20.36 -13.94 -5.44
CA SER A 336 -20.02 -15.22 -6.06
C SER A 336 -18.51 -15.47 -6.07
N GLU A 337 -18.10 -16.72 -6.11
CA GLU A 337 -16.68 -17.09 -6.22
C GLU A 337 -15.99 -16.44 -7.43
N SER A 338 -16.68 -16.40 -8.57
CA SER A 338 -16.18 -15.73 -9.79
C SER A 338 -15.90 -14.24 -9.56
N SER A 339 -16.81 -13.55 -8.84
CA SER A 339 -16.64 -12.16 -8.47
C SER A 339 -15.46 -11.96 -7.52
N LYS A 340 -15.30 -12.84 -6.51
CA LYS A 340 -14.17 -12.82 -5.58
C LYS A 340 -12.84 -13.05 -6.30
N ILE A 341 -12.76 -14.00 -7.23
CA ILE A 341 -11.55 -14.26 -8.03
C ILE A 341 -11.19 -13.06 -8.92
N LEU A 342 -12.19 -12.45 -9.57
CA LEU A 342 -11.97 -11.24 -10.38
C LEU A 342 -11.40 -10.10 -9.53
N LEU A 343 -12.06 -9.80 -8.39
CA LEU A 343 -11.59 -8.74 -7.49
C LEU A 343 -10.18 -9.05 -6.95
N SER A 344 -9.89 -10.32 -6.58
CA SER A 344 -8.55 -10.76 -6.18
C SER A 344 -7.52 -10.47 -7.26
N THR A 345 -7.82 -10.75 -8.51
CA THR A 345 -6.93 -10.47 -9.65
C THR A 345 -6.68 -8.96 -9.81
N LEU A 346 -7.70 -8.12 -9.62
CA LEU A 346 -7.55 -6.66 -9.65
C LEU A 346 -6.70 -6.14 -8.50
N MET A 347 -6.84 -6.73 -7.30
CA MET A 347 -6.03 -6.42 -6.12
C MET A 347 -4.54 -6.75 -6.34
N TRP A 348 -4.21 -7.81 -7.09
CA TRP A 348 -2.81 -8.13 -7.44
C TRP A 348 -2.21 -7.10 -8.40
N ILE A 349 -2.99 -6.61 -9.36
CA ILE A 349 -2.51 -5.65 -10.34
C ILE A 349 -2.13 -4.34 -9.66
N GLY A 350 -3.04 -3.78 -8.87
CA GLY A 350 -2.84 -2.53 -8.15
C GLY A 350 -2.79 -1.29 -9.04
N GLY A 351 -2.33 -0.18 -8.45
CA GLY A 351 -2.29 1.13 -9.12
C GLY A 351 -1.01 1.44 -9.87
N GLY A 352 -0.81 2.73 -10.16
CA GLY A 352 0.35 3.24 -10.89
C GLY A 352 1.62 3.29 -10.04
N MET A 353 2.78 3.17 -10.69
CA MET A 353 4.08 3.36 -10.03
C MET A 353 4.24 4.83 -9.60
N GLY A 354 4.72 5.06 -8.36
CA GLY A 354 4.84 6.41 -7.80
C GLY A 354 3.53 6.98 -7.24
N SER A 355 2.54 6.11 -6.96
CA SER A 355 1.32 6.38 -6.22
C SER A 355 1.35 5.73 -4.84
N THR A 356 0.33 5.96 -4.02
CA THR A 356 0.15 5.29 -2.72
C THR A 356 -0.39 3.86 -2.84
N ALA A 357 -0.94 3.47 -3.99
CA ALA A 357 -1.52 2.15 -4.22
C ALA A 357 -0.50 1.02 -4.00
N GLY A 358 -0.97 -0.15 -3.60
CA GLY A 358 -0.20 -1.38 -3.44
C GLY A 358 -0.17 -2.27 -4.70
N GLY A 359 -0.08 -3.58 -4.49
CA GLY A 359 -0.05 -4.59 -5.54
C GLY A 359 1.26 -4.65 -6.34
N ILE A 360 1.25 -5.40 -7.43
CA ILE A 360 2.41 -5.59 -8.33
C ILE A 360 2.76 -4.30 -9.07
N LYS A 361 1.81 -3.38 -9.23
CA LYS A 361 1.85 -2.13 -9.99
C LYS A 361 1.69 -2.33 -11.51
N ILE A 362 0.86 -1.49 -12.10
CA ILE A 362 0.55 -1.52 -13.55
C ILE A 362 1.81 -1.47 -14.43
N PHE A 363 2.83 -0.70 -14.03
CA PHE A 363 4.07 -0.62 -14.79
C PHE A 363 4.74 -2.00 -14.96
N ARG A 364 4.84 -2.77 -13.86
CA ARG A 364 5.44 -4.12 -13.89
C ARG A 364 4.61 -5.07 -14.73
N LEU A 365 3.27 -4.97 -14.67
CA LEU A 365 2.38 -5.75 -15.54
C LEU A 365 2.62 -5.44 -17.03
N ILE A 366 2.72 -4.16 -17.40
CA ILE A 366 3.02 -3.74 -18.78
C ILE A 366 4.36 -4.31 -19.25
N VAL A 367 5.40 -4.26 -18.40
CA VAL A 367 6.73 -4.82 -18.71
C VAL A 367 6.63 -6.31 -18.96
N LEU A 368 5.95 -7.07 -18.10
CA LEU A 368 5.79 -8.53 -18.25
C LEU A 368 5.00 -8.91 -19.50
N LEU A 369 3.89 -8.22 -19.78
CA LEU A 369 3.11 -8.48 -21.00
C LEU A 369 3.94 -8.20 -22.26
N LYS A 370 4.74 -7.14 -22.26
CA LYS A 370 5.67 -6.85 -23.36
C LYS A 370 6.81 -7.86 -23.45
N LEU A 371 7.29 -8.38 -22.32
CA LEU A 371 8.30 -9.44 -22.31
C LEU A 371 7.76 -10.69 -22.97
N VAL A 372 6.55 -11.11 -22.59
CA VAL A 372 5.87 -12.27 -23.21
C VAL A 372 5.73 -12.04 -24.71
N HIS A 373 5.20 -10.89 -25.12
CA HIS A 373 5.07 -10.55 -26.54
C HIS A 373 6.41 -10.59 -27.28
N LEU A 374 7.46 -10.00 -26.71
CA LEU A 374 8.80 -9.98 -27.30
C LEU A 374 9.40 -11.38 -27.43
N THR A 375 9.16 -12.26 -26.43
CA THR A 375 9.62 -13.64 -26.44
C THR A 375 8.98 -14.40 -27.62
N PHE A 376 7.67 -14.24 -27.84
CA PHE A 376 7.01 -14.80 -29.02
C PHE A 376 7.51 -14.22 -30.33
N MET A 377 7.70 -12.89 -30.41
CA MET A 377 8.21 -12.25 -31.63
C MET A 377 9.63 -12.72 -32.00
N ARG A 378 10.47 -12.98 -31.00
CA ARG A 378 11.85 -13.47 -31.21
C ARG A 378 11.89 -14.84 -31.88
N LEU A 379 10.83 -15.66 -31.77
CA LEU A 379 10.75 -16.95 -32.48
C LEU A 379 10.68 -16.76 -34.01
N PHE A 380 10.24 -15.60 -34.49
CA PHE A 380 10.06 -15.28 -35.90
C PHE A 380 11.14 -14.34 -36.47
N LEU A 381 12.04 -13.83 -35.61
CA LEU A 381 13.10 -12.91 -36.00
C LEU A 381 14.43 -13.66 -36.22
N PRO A 382 15.32 -13.17 -37.09
CA PRO A 382 16.68 -13.70 -37.21
C PRO A 382 17.41 -13.65 -35.86
N SER A 383 18.26 -14.64 -35.58
CA SER A 383 18.96 -14.82 -34.31
C SER A 383 19.86 -13.63 -33.91
N GLU A 384 20.30 -12.83 -34.87
CA GLU A 384 21.18 -11.67 -34.65
C GLU A 384 20.41 -10.36 -34.42
N THR A 385 19.06 -10.40 -34.43
CA THR A 385 18.25 -9.18 -34.27
C THR A 385 18.21 -8.74 -32.81
N ILE A 386 18.81 -7.58 -32.51
CA ILE A 386 18.73 -6.93 -31.19
C ILE A 386 17.41 -6.17 -31.07
N THR A 387 16.49 -6.72 -30.30
CA THR A 387 15.19 -6.08 -30.02
C THR A 387 15.11 -5.65 -28.55
N PRO A 388 15.38 -4.37 -28.22
CA PRO A 388 15.23 -3.89 -26.86
C PRO A 388 13.76 -3.81 -26.46
N LEU A 389 13.45 -4.22 -25.22
CA LEU A 389 12.13 -4.06 -24.64
C LEU A 389 11.93 -2.58 -24.30
N LYS A 390 10.88 -1.95 -24.86
CA LYS A 390 10.59 -0.51 -24.65
C LYS A 390 9.22 -0.32 -24.01
N VAL A 391 9.15 0.55 -23.00
CA VAL A 391 7.90 1.01 -22.37
C VAL A 391 7.87 2.54 -22.37
N GLY A 392 6.83 3.15 -22.93
CA GLY A 392 6.71 4.60 -23.02
C GLY A 392 7.81 5.29 -23.84
N GLY A 393 8.49 4.56 -24.74
CA GLY A 393 9.61 5.05 -25.54
C GLY A 393 11.00 4.79 -24.93
N GLU A 394 11.09 4.45 -23.64
CA GLU A 394 12.34 4.15 -22.94
C GLU A 394 12.65 2.63 -22.97
N ALA A 395 13.92 2.29 -23.18
CA ALA A 395 14.38 0.90 -23.14
C ALA A 395 14.54 0.44 -21.69
N ILE A 396 14.04 -0.76 -21.41
CA ILE A 396 14.20 -1.42 -20.10
C ILE A 396 15.53 -2.16 -20.09
N GLU A 397 16.34 -1.93 -19.07
CA GLU A 397 17.60 -2.63 -18.85
C GLU A 397 17.35 -4.06 -18.39
N GLU A 398 18.21 -5.00 -18.77
CA GLU A 398 18.07 -6.42 -18.44
C GLU A 398 18.06 -6.65 -16.92
N GLU A 399 18.86 -5.90 -16.17
CA GLU A 399 18.90 -5.97 -14.72
C GLU A 399 17.55 -5.56 -14.09
N GLU A 400 16.91 -4.52 -14.59
CA GLU A 400 15.58 -4.07 -14.15
C GLU A 400 14.51 -5.11 -14.49
N LEU A 401 14.59 -5.71 -15.68
CA LEU A 401 13.69 -6.77 -16.10
C LEU A 401 13.79 -7.99 -15.17
N ASN A 402 15.01 -8.40 -14.81
CA ASN A 402 15.26 -9.51 -13.90
C ASN A 402 14.70 -9.22 -12.49
N ARG A 403 14.85 -7.98 -11.99
CA ARG A 403 14.28 -7.55 -10.72
C ARG A 403 12.75 -7.60 -10.72
N ILE A 404 12.12 -7.12 -11.80
CA ILE A 404 10.65 -7.16 -11.94
C ILE A 404 10.15 -8.61 -11.96
N THR A 405 10.79 -9.47 -12.74
CA THR A 405 10.42 -10.88 -12.85
C THR A 405 10.57 -11.61 -11.50
N ALA A 406 11.70 -11.41 -10.82
CA ALA A 406 11.94 -11.99 -9.50
C ALA A 406 10.90 -11.51 -8.47
N PHE A 407 10.56 -10.22 -8.47
CA PHE A 407 9.53 -9.66 -7.58
C PHE A 407 8.17 -10.34 -7.80
N VAL A 408 7.73 -10.48 -9.05
CA VAL A 408 6.42 -11.08 -9.35
C VAL A 408 6.39 -12.57 -8.99
N LEU A 409 7.47 -13.31 -9.25
CA LEU A 409 7.59 -14.71 -8.83
C LEU A 409 7.50 -14.85 -7.31
N LEU A 410 8.21 -14.02 -6.55
CA LEU A 410 8.15 -14.01 -5.08
C LEU A 410 6.76 -13.64 -4.57
N TYR A 411 6.12 -12.64 -5.19
CA TYR A 411 4.75 -12.22 -4.85
C TYR A 411 3.77 -13.39 -5.00
N MET A 412 3.81 -14.09 -6.14
CA MET A 412 2.95 -15.24 -6.40
C MET A 412 3.26 -16.41 -5.45
N MET A 413 4.52 -16.64 -5.13
CA MET A 413 4.92 -17.70 -4.18
C MET A 413 4.36 -17.41 -2.77
N ILE A 414 4.47 -16.17 -2.28
CA ILE A 414 3.92 -15.76 -0.99
C ILE A 414 2.40 -15.90 -0.98
N LEU A 415 1.73 -15.46 -2.05
CA LEU A 415 0.29 -15.60 -2.21
C LEU A 415 -0.15 -17.07 -2.05
N VAL A 416 0.49 -17.99 -2.78
CA VAL A 416 0.16 -19.44 -2.73
C VAL A 416 0.44 -20.01 -1.33
N ILE A 417 1.58 -19.72 -0.73
CA ILE A 417 1.95 -20.22 0.61
C ILE A 417 0.95 -19.72 1.66
N SER A 418 0.63 -18.42 1.65
CA SER A 418 -0.29 -17.83 2.63
C SER A 418 -1.72 -18.35 2.45
N THR A 419 -2.20 -18.51 1.22
CA THR A 419 -3.51 -19.12 0.93
C THR A 419 -3.56 -20.56 1.45
N PHE A 420 -2.48 -21.33 1.25
CA PHE A 420 -2.40 -22.69 1.77
C PHE A 420 -2.48 -22.75 3.30
N VAL A 421 -1.84 -21.80 4.03
CA VAL A 421 -1.95 -21.72 5.49
C VAL A 421 -3.40 -21.45 5.92
N PHE A 422 -4.14 -20.57 5.22
CA PHE A 422 -5.55 -20.31 5.48
C PHE A 422 -6.42 -21.55 5.30
N THR A 423 -6.23 -22.28 4.19
CA THR A 423 -6.98 -23.52 3.91
C THR A 423 -6.66 -24.61 4.92
N LEU A 424 -5.44 -24.70 5.47
CA LEU A 424 -5.10 -25.62 6.57
C LEU A 424 -5.86 -25.32 7.86
N GLN A 425 -6.31 -24.08 8.06
CA GLN A 425 -7.14 -23.68 9.21
C GLN A 425 -8.65 -23.84 8.93
N GLY A 426 -9.02 -24.46 7.79
CA GLY A 426 -10.40 -24.76 7.45
C GLY A 426 -11.17 -23.62 6.77
N VAL A 427 -10.50 -22.57 6.32
CA VAL A 427 -11.11 -21.50 5.52
C VAL A 427 -11.24 -21.97 4.06
N ASP A 428 -12.38 -21.67 3.41
CA ASP A 428 -12.62 -22.00 2.01
C ASP A 428 -11.56 -21.38 1.08
N MET A 429 -11.26 -22.07 -0.01
CA MET A 429 -10.19 -21.67 -0.94
C MET A 429 -10.40 -20.29 -1.56
N SER A 430 -11.63 -19.97 -1.96
CA SER A 430 -11.98 -18.66 -2.56
C SER A 430 -11.81 -17.51 -1.57
N ASP A 431 -12.28 -17.70 -0.33
CA ASP A 431 -12.15 -16.71 0.73
C ASP A 431 -10.70 -16.59 1.21
N SER A 432 -9.97 -17.72 1.33
CA SER A 432 -8.53 -17.71 1.63
C SER A 432 -7.74 -16.91 0.61
N LEU A 433 -7.98 -17.14 -0.67
CA LEU A 433 -7.33 -16.41 -1.77
C LEU A 433 -7.67 -14.92 -1.71
N PHE A 434 -8.94 -14.60 -1.43
CA PHE A 434 -9.42 -13.21 -1.35
C PHE A 434 -8.75 -12.43 -0.21
N GLU A 435 -8.78 -12.96 1.02
CA GLU A 435 -8.17 -12.32 2.20
C GLU A 435 -6.65 -12.13 2.03
N VAL A 436 -5.96 -13.18 1.56
CA VAL A 436 -4.51 -13.10 1.31
C VAL A 436 -4.18 -12.12 0.19
N SER A 437 -5.00 -12.08 -0.88
CA SER A 437 -4.85 -11.11 -1.98
C SER A 437 -5.03 -9.69 -1.50
N SER A 438 -6.01 -9.48 -0.63
CA SER A 438 -6.29 -8.18 -0.01
C SER A 438 -5.14 -7.73 0.89
N ALA A 439 -4.61 -8.61 1.73
CA ALA A 439 -3.50 -8.30 2.62
C ALA A 439 -2.20 -8.04 1.85
N LEU A 440 -1.82 -8.93 0.92
CA LEU A 440 -0.58 -8.82 0.15
C LEU A 440 -0.64 -7.68 -0.88
N GLY A 441 -1.83 -7.41 -1.44
CA GLY A 441 -2.08 -6.24 -2.30
C GLY A 441 -2.21 -4.92 -1.52
N THR A 442 -2.25 -4.96 -0.18
CA THR A 442 -2.55 -3.84 0.72
C THR A 442 -3.82 -3.11 0.33
N VAL A 443 -4.95 -3.86 0.21
CA VAL A 443 -6.23 -3.38 -0.32
C VAL A 443 -7.25 -3.10 0.78
N GLY A 444 -7.54 -4.10 1.65
CA GLY A 444 -8.47 -3.93 2.75
C GLY A 444 -9.89 -4.48 2.53
N LEU A 445 -10.23 -4.96 1.34
CA LEU A 445 -11.47 -5.70 1.13
C LEU A 445 -11.41 -7.03 1.89
N SER A 446 -12.49 -7.41 2.56
CA SER A 446 -12.59 -8.67 3.30
C SER A 446 -13.84 -9.43 2.90
N SER A 447 -13.73 -10.75 2.80
CA SER A 447 -14.87 -11.67 2.63
C SER A 447 -15.59 -11.95 3.96
N GLY A 448 -15.19 -11.27 5.05
CA GLY A 448 -15.76 -11.46 6.39
C GLY A 448 -14.94 -12.41 7.28
N ILE A 449 -13.86 -13.00 6.76
CA ILE A 449 -12.95 -13.87 7.55
C ILE A 449 -12.12 -13.05 8.52
N THR A 450 -11.67 -11.86 8.10
CA THR A 450 -10.91 -10.95 8.97
C THR A 450 -11.84 -10.28 9.97
N CYS A 451 -11.79 -10.75 11.21
CA CYS A 451 -12.59 -10.26 12.34
C CYS A 451 -11.84 -10.47 13.66
N ALA A 452 -12.35 -9.92 14.76
CA ALA A 452 -11.77 -10.07 16.10
C ALA A 452 -11.61 -11.55 16.52
N ALA A 453 -12.57 -12.41 16.13
CA ALA A 453 -12.57 -13.83 16.45
C ALA A 453 -11.61 -14.69 15.61
N MET A 454 -10.94 -14.10 14.59
CA MET A 454 -9.99 -14.81 13.72
C MET A 454 -8.82 -15.36 14.54
N PRO A 455 -8.34 -16.60 14.30
CA PRO A 455 -7.18 -17.17 14.98
C PRO A 455 -5.92 -16.31 14.84
N ASP A 456 -5.14 -16.16 15.92
CA ASP A 456 -3.94 -15.30 15.94
C ASP A 456 -2.89 -15.70 14.89
N ILE A 457 -2.81 -16.98 14.54
CA ILE A 457 -1.92 -17.46 13.47
C ILE A 457 -2.29 -16.83 12.12
N LEU A 458 -3.58 -16.71 11.81
CA LEU A 458 -4.04 -16.09 10.57
C LEU A 458 -3.83 -14.56 10.62
N LYS A 459 -4.03 -13.91 11.78
CA LYS A 459 -3.68 -12.50 11.99
C LYS A 459 -2.20 -12.26 11.72
N ALA A 460 -1.33 -13.13 12.22
CA ALA A 460 0.11 -13.04 12.01
C ALA A 460 0.48 -13.20 10.53
N VAL A 461 -0.14 -14.14 9.81
CA VAL A 461 0.07 -14.33 8.36
C VAL A 461 -0.37 -13.10 7.59
N LEU A 462 -1.55 -12.52 7.89
CA LEU A 462 -2.00 -11.29 7.24
C LEU A 462 -1.07 -10.10 7.55
N CYS A 463 -0.63 -9.94 8.80
CA CYS A 463 0.35 -8.92 9.17
C CYS A 463 1.65 -9.06 8.35
N ALA A 464 2.17 -10.27 8.19
CA ALA A 464 3.34 -10.53 7.37
C ALA A 464 3.08 -10.16 5.89
N ASN A 465 1.93 -10.55 5.34
CA ASN A 465 1.54 -10.22 3.96
C ASN A 465 1.39 -8.70 3.74
N MET A 466 0.74 -7.99 4.67
CA MET A 466 0.58 -6.53 4.61
C MET A 466 1.95 -5.81 4.60
N LEU A 467 2.88 -6.26 5.46
CA LEU A 467 4.24 -5.72 5.51
C LEU A 467 5.04 -6.05 4.23
N LEU A 468 4.98 -7.29 3.75
CA LEU A 468 5.64 -7.74 2.52
C LEU A 468 5.14 -6.99 1.29
N GLY A 469 3.82 -6.82 1.19
CA GLY A 469 3.19 -6.08 0.10
C GLY A 469 3.59 -4.60 0.08
N ARG A 470 3.72 -3.97 1.26
CA ARG A 470 4.04 -2.55 1.38
C ARG A 470 5.50 -2.22 1.17
N ILE A 471 6.40 -3.03 1.74
CA ILE A 471 7.86 -2.78 1.73
C ILE A 471 8.50 -3.23 0.41
N GLU A 472 7.73 -3.78 -0.52
CA GLU A 472 8.22 -4.32 -1.81
C GLU A 472 9.17 -5.53 -1.66
N ILE A 473 8.90 -6.46 -0.75
CA ILE A 473 9.54 -7.78 -0.56
C ILE A 473 11.07 -7.73 -0.45
N VAL A 474 11.80 -7.07 -1.37
CA VAL A 474 13.27 -7.06 -1.46
C VAL A 474 13.97 -6.53 -0.20
N PRO A 475 13.61 -5.36 0.36
CA PRO A 475 14.22 -4.84 1.59
C PRO A 475 14.09 -5.80 2.78
N LEU A 476 12.95 -6.49 2.90
CA LEU A 476 12.73 -7.44 3.98
C LEU A 476 13.63 -8.67 3.86
N PHE A 477 13.84 -9.19 2.63
CA PHE A 477 14.80 -10.28 2.40
C PHE A 477 16.22 -9.87 2.74
N ILE A 478 16.63 -8.63 2.43
CA ILE A 478 17.97 -8.11 2.81
C ILE A 478 18.11 -8.07 4.33
N LEU A 479 17.07 -7.61 5.05
CA LEU A 479 17.04 -7.57 6.51
C LEU A 479 17.23 -8.97 7.12
N LEU A 480 16.54 -9.98 6.56
CA LEU A 480 16.51 -11.35 7.09
C LEU A 480 17.73 -12.19 6.67
N MET A 481 18.55 -11.76 5.70
CA MET A 481 19.74 -12.49 5.26
C MET A 481 20.90 -12.33 6.25
N PRO A 482 21.36 -13.38 6.97
CA PRO A 482 22.47 -13.26 7.93
C PRO A 482 23.78 -12.81 7.29
N ARG A 483 23.97 -13.11 6.00
CA ARG A 483 25.19 -12.78 5.24
C ARG A 483 25.37 -11.28 4.99
N THR A 484 24.30 -10.49 5.09
CA THR A 484 24.37 -9.03 4.92
C THR A 484 24.95 -8.33 6.14
N TRP A 485 24.90 -8.99 7.32
CA TRP A 485 25.31 -8.45 8.61
C TRP A 485 26.71 -8.86 9.06
N VAL A 486 27.27 -9.95 8.51
CA VAL A 486 28.52 -10.53 8.98
C VAL A 486 29.60 -10.42 7.91
N LYS A 487 30.74 -9.82 8.26
CA LYS A 487 31.97 -9.85 7.45
C LYS A 487 32.48 -11.29 7.42
N ARG A 488 32.52 -11.92 6.26
CA ARG A 488 33.19 -13.22 6.13
C ARG A 488 34.68 -13.01 6.37
N GLY A 489 35.20 -13.51 7.48
CA GLY A 489 36.64 -13.52 7.72
C GLY A 489 37.35 -14.16 6.53
N SER A 490 38.38 -13.50 6.03
CA SER A 490 39.21 -13.98 4.93
C SER A 490 39.94 -15.28 5.37
N ARG A 491 39.30 -16.43 5.17
CA ARG A 491 39.96 -17.76 5.27
C ARG A 491 40.89 -18.05 4.09
N SER A 492 41.18 -17.04 3.24
CA SER A 492 41.99 -17.21 2.03
C SER A 492 43.42 -16.71 2.17
N GLU A 493 43.82 -16.05 3.27
CA GLU A 493 45.21 -15.61 3.45
C GLU A 493 46.10 -16.65 4.13
N GLU A 494 45.55 -17.64 4.84
CA GLU A 494 46.39 -18.70 5.51
C GLU A 494 46.72 -19.91 4.62
N ARG A 495 46.40 -19.93 3.34
CA ARG A 495 46.79 -21.00 2.40
C ARG A 495 47.77 -20.55 1.32
N ARG A 496 48.47 -19.46 1.52
CA ARG A 496 49.61 -19.04 0.68
C ARG A 496 50.81 -18.65 1.57
N ILE A 497 51.27 -19.59 2.36
CA ILE A 497 52.64 -19.65 2.87
C ILE A 497 53.11 -21.12 2.69
#